data_6260ca18a93547fb04c8664e6d8fc40c
#
_entry.id   6260ca18a93547fb04c8664e6d8fc40c
#
_cell.length_a   1.000
_cell.length_b   1.000
_cell.length_c   1.000
_cell.angle_alpha   90.00
_cell.angle_beta   90.00
_cell.angle_gamma   90.00
#
_symmetry.space_group_name_H-M   'P 1'
#
loop_
_entity.id
_entity.type
_entity.pdbx_description
1 polymer ?
#
loop_
_entity_poly.entity_id
_entity_poly.type
_entity_poly.pdbx_seq_one_letter_code
_entity_poly.pdbx_strand_id
1 'polypeptide(L)'
;MEKKESGEERGNLWRRATSGPVRLLSRIKKWWLYQRIQQQIFFSLLLVSLLGIALLGSVSYRISSRAVEKNYQLSHESTLKNSSKVLDTQLSPIIEMIRSFLNDEGMQRVLESQTADGRRVFTGEEQRVLKSVGERLTKQENSVNYVAFMDLCGHCYLLSNVNLGTYDFYRYYEKHNFLEEIWSGEARAADGREVFFGSSVIGGIPSQGFSIVKYLNAPDTLKPMGYLVVDVNSRILDKTFMTGNEGYATNEYLIADLR
;
A
#
# COMPACT_ATOMS: atom_id res chain seq x y z
N MET A 1 20.78 -59.10 -10.67
CA MET A 1 21.57 -59.16 -11.91
C MET A 1 21.02 -58.16 -12.91
N GLU A 2 21.00 -56.84 -12.51
CA GLU A 2 20.32 -55.78 -13.31
C GLU A 2 20.93 -54.42 -12.98
N LYS A 3 22.16 -54.18 -13.44
CA LYS A 3 22.82 -52.85 -13.27
C LYS A 3 23.97 -52.59 -14.26
N LYS A 4 23.92 -53.16 -15.47
CA LYS A 4 25.00 -52.97 -16.45
C LYS A 4 24.59 -52.36 -17.80
N GLU A 5 23.32 -52.12 -18.06
CA GLU A 5 22.84 -51.59 -19.38
C GLU A 5 22.70 -50.08 -19.47
N SER A 6 22.67 -49.33 -18.36
CA SER A 6 22.41 -47.85 -18.41
C SER A 6 23.65 -47.01 -18.74
N GLY A 7 24.85 -47.55 -18.72
CA GLY A 7 26.09 -46.82 -18.97
C GLY A 7 26.45 -46.65 -20.45
N GLU A 8 26.03 -47.60 -21.27
CA GLU A 8 26.43 -47.65 -22.69
C GLU A 8 25.54 -46.77 -23.60
N GLU A 9 24.29 -46.65 -23.27
CA GLU A 9 23.37 -45.75 -24.01
C GLU A 9 23.71 -44.27 -23.82
N ARG A 10 24.14 -43.84 -22.65
CA ARG A 10 24.55 -42.43 -22.40
C ARG A 10 25.81 -42.05 -23.18
N GLY A 11 26.75 -42.97 -23.37
CA GLY A 11 27.98 -42.75 -24.14
C GLY A 11 27.73 -42.51 -25.63
N ASN A 12 26.69 -43.13 -26.17
CA ASN A 12 26.34 -43.03 -27.59
C ASN A 12 25.57 -41.77 -27.96
N LEU A 13 24.83 -41.20 -27.02
CA LEU A 13 24.12 -39.93 -27.21
C LEU A 13 25.08 -38.73 -27.28
N TRP A 14 26.12 -38.71 -26.45
CA TRP A 14 27.15 -37.66 -26.48
C TRP A 14 28.01 -37.67 -27.73
N ARG A 15 28.32 -38.86 -28.27
CA ARG A 15 29.06 -38.98 -29.53
C ARG A 15 28.24 -38.54 -30.76
N ARG A 16 26.91 -38.69 -30.74
CA ARG A 16 26.02 -38.20 -31.82
C ARG A 16 25.82 -36.65 -31.79
N ALA A 17 25.79 -36.06 -30.61
CA ALA A 17 25.62 -34.61 -30.47
C ALA A 17 26.84 -33.81 -30.92
N THR A 18 28.07 -34.35 -30.77
CA THR A 18 29.31 -33.64 -31.14
C THR A 18 29.71 -33.77 -32.61
N SER A 19 29.13 -34.75 -33.35
CA SER A 19 29.46 -34.94 -34.78
C SER A 19 28.67 -34.05 -35.74
N GLY A 20 27.60 -33.40 -35.26
CA GLY A 20 26.76 -32.55 -36.09
C GLY A 20 27.47 -31.27 -36.57
N PRO A 21 28.04 -30.45 -35.66
CA PRO A 21 28.68 -29.19 -36.06
C PRO A 21 29.92 -29.35 -36.90
N VAL A 22 30.70 -30.44 -36.66
CA VAL A 22 31.94 -30.71 -37.42
C VAL A 22 31.62 -31.09 -38.87
N ARG A 23 30.54 -31.84 -39.12
CA ARG A 23 30.09 -32.20 -40.48
C ARG A 23 29.54 -31.00 -41.25
N LEU A 24 28.86 -30.07 -40.58
CA LEU A 24 28.39 -28.84 -41.16
C LEU A 24 29.58 -27.95 -41.56
N LEU A 25 30.56 -27.75 -40.70
CA LEU A 25 31.79 -27.00 -41.00
C LEU A 25 32.57 -27.57 -42.17
N SER A 26 32.68 -28.91 -42.29
CA SER A 26 33.35 -29.54 -43.44
C SER A 26 32.61 -29.35 -44.77
N ARG A 27 31.25 -29.32 -44.75
CA ARG A 27 30.43 -29.05 -45.94
C ARG A 27 30.54 -27.57 -46.36
N ILE A 28 30.51 -26.67 -45.43
CA ILE A 28 30.69 -25.24 -45.68
C ILE A 28 32.09 -24.97 -46.27
N LYS A 29 33.14 -25.58 -45.71
CA LYS A 29 34.52 -25.47 -46.24
C LYS A 29 34.64 -25.96 -47.66
N LYS A 30 34.05 -27.13 -48.01
CA LYS A 30 34.05 -27.63 -49.38
C LYS A 30 33.29 -26.72 -50.35
N TRP A 31 32.11 -26.23 -49.99
CA TRP A 31 31.32 -25.31 -50.79
C TRP A 31 32.06 -24.00 -51.05
N TRP A 32 32.81 -23.49 -50.05
CA TRP A 32 33.59 -22.24 -50.12
C TRP A 32 34.77 -22.35 -51.09
N LEU A 33 35.43 -23.51 -51.18
CA LEU A 33 36.56 -23.78 -52.06
C LEU A 33 36.16 -23.88 -53.54
N TYR A 34 34.90 -24.17 -53.84
CA TYR A 34 34.43 -24.28 -55.24
C TYR A 34 33.87 -22.97 -55.82
N GLN A 35 33.78 -21.93 -55.04
CA GLN A 35 33.28 -20.62 -55.54
C GLN A 35 34.41 -19.81 -56.22
N ARG A 36 34.00 -18.95 -57.21
CA ARG A 36 34.91 -18.02 -57.83
C ARG A 36 35.44 -17.01 -56.79
N ILE A 37 36.70 -16.57 -56.89
CA ILE A 37 37.38 -15.69 -55.96
C ILE A 37 36.58 -14.44 -55.64
N GLN A 38 35.91 -13.87 -56.65
CA GLN A 38 35.02 -12.71 -56.45
C GLN A 38 33.88 -12.97 -55.48
N GLN A 39 33.25 -14.15 -55.52
CA GLN A 39 32.19 -14.51 -54.63
C GLN A 39 32.68 -14.74 -53.20
N GLN A 40 33.89 -15.30 -53.05
CA GLN A 40 34.50 -15.50 -51.72
C GLN A 40 34.76 -14.14 -51.03
N ILE A 41 35.30 -13.16 -51.77
CA ILE A 41 35.53 -11.82 -51.25
C ILE A 41 34.23 -11.12 -50.89
N PHE A 42 33.21 -11.24 -51.72
CA PHE A 42 31.88 -10.67 -51.44
C PHE A 42 31.26 -11.23 -50.16
N PHE A 43 31.24 -12.56 -50.04
CA PHE A 43 30.65 -13.20 -48.83
C PHE A 43 31.45 -12.95 -47.58
N SER A 44 32.80 -12.82 -47.66
CA SER A 44 33.61 -12.48 -46.49
C SER A 44 33.37 -11.06 -46.01
N LEU A 45 33.26 -10.08 -46.93
CA LEU A 45 32.92 -8.70 -46.61
C LEU A 45 31.50 -8.59 -46.02
N LEU A 46 30.54 -9.29 -46.63
CA LEU A 46 29.17 -9.30 -46.14
C LEU A 46 29.07 -9.92 -44.73
N LEU A 47 29.82 -10.99 -44.46
CA LEU A 47 29.84 -11.64 -43.15
C LEU A 47 30.49 -10.75 -42.08
N VAL A 48 31.58 -10.07 -42.39
CA VAL A 48 32.22 -9.12 -41.48
C VAL A 48 31.31 -7.94 -41.18
N SER A 49 30.63 -7.43 -42.19
CA SER A 49 29.68 -6.32 -42.05
C SER A 49 28.49 -6.72 -41.18
N LEU A 50 27.88 -7.91 -41.42
CA LEU A 50 26.82 -8.45 -40.61
C LEU A 50 27.22 -8.69 -39.14
N LEU A 51 28.42 -9.23 -38.92
CA LEU A 51 28.96 -9.39 -37.56
C LEU A 51 29.14 -8.04 -36.85
N GLY A 52 29.65 -7.04 -37.55
CA GLY A 52 29.82 -5.70 -37.02
C GLY A 52 28.48 -5.09 -36.59
N ILE A 53 27.45 -5.18 -37.48
CA ILE A 53 26.10 -4.70 -37.18
C ILE A 53 25.46 -5.47 -35.99
N ALA A 54 25.61 -6.79 -35.96
CA ALA A 54 25.06 -7.61 -34.87
C ALA A 54 25.73 -7.30 -33.53
N LEU A 55 27.05 -7.07 -33.49
CA LEU A 55 27.77 -6.67 -32.28
C LEU A 55 27.33 -5.29 -31.81
N LEU A 56 27.32 -4.30 -32.69
CA LEU A 56 26.88 -2.94 -32.35
C LEU A 56 25.44 -2.90 -31.90
N GLY A 57 24.55 -3.60 -32.60
CA GLY A 57 23.13 -3.74 -32.23
C GLY A 57 22.96 -4.39 -30.87
N SER A 58 23.68 -5.46 -30.59
CA SER A 58 23.62 -6.14 -29.30
C SER A 58 24.13 -5.28 -28.14
N VAL A 59 25.23 -4.56 -28.33
CA VAL A 59 25.76 -3.64 -27.31
C VAL A 59 24.82 -2.47 -27.10
N SER A 60 24.34 -1.85 -28.18
CA SER A 60 23.38 -0.74 -28.12
C SER A 60 22.09 -1.15 -27.42
N TYR A 61 21.56 -2.32 -27.76
CA TYR A 61 20.35 -2.86 -27.11
C TYR A 61 20.54 -3.06 -25.60
N ARG A 62 21.68 -3.63 -25.20
CA ARG A 62 21.98 -3.84 -23.76
C ARG A 62 22.11 -2.53 -22.98
N ILE A 63 22.78 -1.53 -23.58
CA ILE A 63 22.93 -0.21 -22.95
C ILE A 63 21.57 0.48 -22.85
N SER A 64 20.80 0.48 -23.94
CA SER A 64 19.48 1.10 -24.00
C SER A 64 18.49 0.44 -23.02
N SER A 65 18.45 -0.90 -23.00
CA SER A 65 17.59 -1.65 -22.08
C SER A 65 17.90 -1.35 -20.61
N ARG A 66 19.18 -1.31 -20.25
CA ARG A 66 19.59 -0.95 -18.87
C ARG A 66 19.26 0.49 -18.51
N ALA A 67 19.44 1.40 -19.47
CA ALA A 67 19.10 2.82 -19.25
C ALA A 67 17.60 3.02 -19.05
N VAL A 68 16.77 2.35 -19.86
CA VAL A 68 15.31 2.37 -19.73
C VAL A 68 14.88 1.79 -18.39
N GLU A 69 15.39 0.61 -18.02
CA GLU A 69 15.06 -0.03 -16.74
C GLU A 69 15.44 0.86 -15.55
N LYS A 70 16.65 1.43 -15.56
CA LYS A 70 17.10 2.33 -14.49
C LYS A 70 16.24 3.60 -14.41
N ASN A 71 15.93 4.22 -15.56
CA ASN A 71 15.08 5.40 -15.60
C ASN A 71 13.65 5.09 -15.12
N TYR A 72 13.13 3.91 -15.48
CA TYR A 72 11.84 3.45 -15.00
C TYR A 72 11.82 3.29 -13.47
N GLN A 73 12.82 2.63 -12.89
CA GLN A 73 12.96 2.47 -11.44
C GLN A 73 13.04 3.83 -10.72
N LEU A 74 13.91 4.73 -11.20
CA LEU A 74 14.03 6.07 -10.62
C LEU A 74 12.76 6.90 -10.73
N SER A 75 12.05 6.79 -11.85
CA SER A 75 10.76 7.46 -12.05
C SER A 75 9.71 6.94 -11.09
N HIS A 76 9.60 5.62 -10.93
CA HIS A 76 8.66 5.01 -9.97
C HIS A 76 8.99 5.39 -8.53
N GLU A 77 10.25 5.31 -8.12
CA GLU A 77 10.67 5.71 -6.78
C GLU A 77 10.33 7.19 -6.51
N SER A 78 10.61 8.06 -7.46
CA SER A 78 10.26 9.49 -7.36
C SER A 78 8.75 9.69 -7.26
N THR A 79 7.97 8.97 -8.07
CA THR A 79 6.50 9.05 -8.05
C THR A 79 5.96 8.59 -6.71
N LEU A 80 6.41 7.44 -6.20
CA LEU A 80 5.99 6.93 -4.89
C LEU A 80 6.34 7.91 -3.76
N LYS A 81 7.55 8.46 -3.76
CA LYS A 81 7.98 9.44 -2.77
C LYS A 81 7.14 10.72 -2.81
N ASN A 82 6.82 11.20 -4.01
CA ASN A 82 5.96 12.36 -4.16
C ASN A 82 4.53 12.07 -3.71
N SER A 83 3.97 10.91 -4.06
CA SER A 83 2.65 10.48 -3.62
C SER A 83 2.57 10.34 -2.10
N SER A 84 3.59 9.75 -1.46
CA SER A 84 3.69 9.69 0.00
C SER A 84 3.67 11.08 0.62
N LYS A 85 4.48 12.01 0.10
CA LYS A 85 4.53 13.38 0.60
C LYS A 85 3.19 14.12 0.43
N VAL A 86 2.51 13.91 -0.69
CA VAL A 86 1.17 14.48 -0.92
C VAL A 86 0.17 13.89 0.07
N LEU A 87 0.20 12.57 0.29
CA LEU A 87 -0.64 11.90 1.27
C LEU A 87 -0.40 12.43 2.69
N ASP A 88 0.86 12.56 3.12
CA ASP A 88 1.21 13.14 4.41
C ASP A 88 0.64 14.57 4.57
N THR A 89 0.73 15.37 3.51
CA THR A 89 0.17 16.73 3.50
C THR A 89 -1.35 16.72 3.61
N GLN A 90 -2.02 15.75 2.98
CA GLN A 90 -3.47 15.61 3.03
C GLN A 90 -3.96 15.06 4.38
N LEU A 91 -3.18 14.18 5.02
CA LEU A 91 -3.52 13.60 6.33
C LEU A 91 -3.17 14.54 7.49
N SER A 92 -2.22 15.44 7.32
CA SER A 92 -1.79 16.37 8.37
C SER A 92 -2.95 17.17 9.00
N PRO A 93 -3.90 17.75 8.25
CA PRO A 93 -5.04 18.44 8.84
C PRO A 93 -5.92 17.53 9.71
N ILE A 94 -6.07 16.26 9.32
CA ILE A 94 -6.86 15.28 10.08
C ILE A 94 -6.15 14.93 11.39
N ILE A 95 -4.83 14.74 11.35
CA ILE A 95 -4.03 14.49 12.55
C ILE A 95 -4.07 15.71 13.49
N GLU A 96 -3.97 16.92 12.95
CA GLU A 96 -4.10 18.14 13.74
C GLU A 96 -5.52 18.30 14.31
N MET A 97 -6.55 17.91 13.58
CA MET A 97 -7.93 17.85 14.07
C MET A 97 -8.03 16.88 15.26
N ILE A 98 -7.44 15.69 15.18
CA ILE A 98 -7.41 14.71 16.28
C ILE A 98 -6.73 15.32 17.51
N ARG A 99 -5.59 15.99 17.34
CA ARG A 99 -4.89 16.68 18.43
C ARG A 99 -5.73 17.83 19.02
N SER A 100 -6.35 18.63 18.17
CA SER A 100 -7.23 19.72 18.60
C SER A 100 -8.43 19.20 19.39
N PHE A 101 -8.95 18.02 19.00
CA PHE A 101 -10.02 17.35 19.70
C PHE A 101 -9.62 16.97 21.12
N LEU A 102 -8.43 16.43 21.31
CA LEU A 102 -7.90 16.01 22.61
C LEU A 102 -7.55 17.23 23.49
N ASN A 103 -7.19 18.35 22.90
CA ASN A 103 -6.83 19.58 23.63
C ASN A 103 -8.04 20.50 23.87
N ASP A 104 -9.23 20.13 23.41
CA ASP A 104 -10.44 20.93 23.64
C ASP A 104 -10.88 20.87 25.10
N GLU A 105 -11.12 22.02 25.72
CA GLU A 105 -11.52 22.10 27.13
C GLU A 105 -12.82 21.37 27.44
N GLY A 106 -13.76 21.36 26.49
CA GLY A 106 -15.02 20.62 26.64
C GLY A 106 -14.79 19.12 26.65
N MET A 107 -13.94 18.62 25.75
CA MET A 107 -13.53 17.24 25.71
C MET A 107 -12.78 16.84 26.97
N GLN A 108 -11.80 17.62 27.39
CA GLN A 108 -11.00 17.33 28.59
C GLN A 108 -11.89 17.24 29.82
N ARG A 109 -12.79 18.21 30.07
CA ARG A 109 -13.75 18.17 31.20
C ARG A 109 -14.60 16.89 31.21
N VAL A 110 -15.07 16.44 30.06
CA VAL A 110 -15.87 15.21 29.97
C VAL A 110 -14.99 13.99 30.23
N LEU A 111 -13.77 13.97 29.68
CA LEU A 111 -12.82 12.87 29.91
C LEU A 111 -12.34 12.80 31.36
N GLU A 112 -12.06 13.93 32.01
CA GLU A 112 -11.71 14.02 33.43
C GLU A 112 -12.83 13.55 34.36
N SER A 113 -14.09 13.70 33.93
CA SER A 113 -15.23 13.18 34.69
C SER A 113 -15.35 11.65 34.66
N GLN A 114 -14.61 10.98 33.81
CA GLN A 114 -14.54 9.53 33.77
C GLN A 114 -14.01 8.95 35.08
N THR A 115 -14.51 7.80 35.46
CA THR A 115 -13.93 7.06 36.58
C THR A 115 -12.50 6.66 36.27
N ALA A 116 -11.74 6.37 37.32
CA ALA A 116 -10.30 6.03 37.21
C ALA A 116 -10.02 4.82 36.29
N ASP A 117 -11.02 4.03 35.99
CA ASP A 117 -10.97 2.86 35.10
C ASP A 117 -11.63 3.10 33.73
N GLY A 118 -12.08 4.34 33.42
CA GLY A 118 -12.70 4.70 32.15
C GLY A 118 -14.05 4.06 31.89
N ARG A 119 -14.73 3.59 32.93
CA ARG A 119 -15.96 2.77 32.83
C ARG A 119 -17.26 3.49 33.17
N ARG A 120 -17.28 4.79 33.13
CA ARG A 120 -18.49 5.56 33.38
C ARG A 120 -19.22 5.84 32.05
N VAL A 121 -20.52 5.59 32.02
CA VAL A 121 -21.37 6.02 30.88
C VAL A 121 -21.56 7.53 30.95
N PHE A 122 -21.36 8.22 29.84
CA PHE A 122 -21.56 9.66 29.77
C PHE A 122 -23.05 10.03 29.89
N THR A 123 -23.29 11.07 30.65
CA THR A 123 -24.66 11.65 30.75
C THR A 123 -25.08 12.30 29.43
N GLY A 124 -26.38 12.53 29.27
CA GLY A 124 -26.89 13.18 28.05
C GLY A 124 -26.32 14.58 27.81
N GLU A 125 -25.95 15.30 28.87
CA GLU A 125 -25.30 16.62 28.79
C GLU A 125 -23.85 16.49 28.29
N GLU A 126 -23.09 15.57 28.85
CA GLU A 126 -21.70 15.28 28.41
C GLU A 126 -21.67 14.83 26.96
N GLN A 127 -22.61 13.95 26.54
CA GLN A 127 -22.73 13.54 25.15
C GLN A 127 -23.01 14.72 24.20
N ARG A 128 -23.84 15.71 24.63
CA ARG A 128 -24.08 16.93 23.86
C ARG A 128 -22.81 17.76 23.72
N VAL A 129 -22.02 17.88 24.81
CA VAL A 129 -20.72 18.58 24.75
C VAL A 129 -19.78 17.90 23.77
N LEU A 130 -19.59 16.59 23.89
CA LEU A 130 -18.76 15.80 22.98
C LEU A 130 -19.19 15.97 21.54
N LYS A 131 -20.50 15.88 21.26
CA LYS A 131 -21.04 16.05 19.92
C LYS A 131 -20.79 17.48 19.39
N SER A 132 -20.96 18.51 20.21
CA SER A 132 -20.72 19.89 19.80
C SER A 132 -19.25 20.15 19.45
N VAL A 133 -18.31 19.53 20.20
CA VAL A 133 -16.88 19.58 19.92
C VAL A 133 -16.57 18.84 18.61
N GLY A 134 -17.09 17.64 18.44
CA GLY A 134 -16.92 16.85 17.22
C GLY A 134 -17.40 17.58 15.97
N GLU A 135 -18.62 18.09 16.00
CA GLU A 135 -19.21 18.84 14.88
C GLU A 135 -18.42 20.13 14.56
N ARG A 136 -17.93 20.85 15.58
CA ARG A 136 -17.14 22.05 15.38
C ARG A 136 -15.82 21.77 14.68
N LEU A 137 -15.10 20.74 15.12
CA LEU A 137 -13.79 20.43 14.59
C LEU A 137 -13.86 19.77 13.20
N THR A 138 -14.90 18.99 12.92
CA THR A 138 -15.06 18.33 11.62
C THR A 138 -15.68 19.22 10.54
N LYS A 139 -16.30 20.35 10.91
CA LYS A 139 -16.92 21.27 9.93
C LYS A 139 -15.96 21.77 8.83
N GLN A 140 -14.68 21.86 9.13
CA GLN A 140 -13.66 22.35 8.22
C GLN A 140 -13.00 21.23 7.41
N GLU A 141 -13.29 19.98 7.75
CA GLU A 141 -12.58 18.82 7.17
C GLU A 141 -13.56 17.92 6.38
N ASN A 142 -13.65 18.19 5.08
CA ASN A 142 -14.54 17.46 4.17
C ASN A 142 -14.09 16.01 3.89
N SER A 143 -12.91 15.63 4.34
CA SER A 143 -12.33 14.30 4.13
C SER A 143 -12.72 13.32 5.24
N VAL A 144 -13.43 13.75 6.28
CA VAL A 144 -13.89 12.92 7.39
C VAL A 144 -15.33 12.47 7.16
N ASN A 145 -15.59 11.19 7.29
CA ASN A 145 -16.95 10.64 7.23
C ASN A 145 -17.64 10.72 8.60
N TYR A 146 -16.95 10.28 9.64
CA TYR A 146 -17.45 10.39 11.02
C TYR A 146 -16.29 10.41 12.04
N VAL A 147 -16.61 10.86 13.23
CA VAL A 147 -15.75 10.75 14.42
C VAL A 147 -16.55 10.12 15.53
N ALA A 148 -15.99 9.11 16.16
CA ALA A 148 -16.60 8.39 17.28
C ALA A 148 -15.61 8.25 18.44
N PHE A 149 -16.12 8.33 19.68
CA PHE A 149 -15.40 7.97 20.87
C PHE A 149 -15.97 6.65 21.44
N MET A 150 -15.10 5.75 21.86
CA MET A 150 -15.49 4.49 22.49
C MET A 150 -14.87 4.42 23.88
N ASP A 151 -15.71 4.20 24.89
CA ASP A 151 -15.23 3.99 26.26
C ASP A 151 -14.73 2.57 26.48
N LEU A 152 -14.15 2.31 27.65
CA LEU A 152 -13.64 0.99 28.02
C LEU A 152 -14.76 0.01 28.45
N CYS A 153 -16.01 0.43 28.48
CA CYS A 153 -17.17 -0.43 28.63
C CYS A 153 -17.73 -0.94 27.31
N GLY A 154 -17.21 -0.42 26.17
CA GLY A 154 -17.70 -0.75 24.84
C GLY A 154 -18.84 0.14 24.35
N HIS A 155 -19.19 1.23 25.07
CA HIS A 155 -20.15 2.20 24.56
C HIS A 155 -19.51 3.07 23.49
N CYS A 156 -20.22 3.29 22.40
CA CYS A 156 -19.79 4.13 21.33
C CYS A 156 -20.62 5.42 21.25
N TYR A 157 -19.93 6.54 21.22
CA TYR A 157 -20.51 7.87 21.15
C TYR A 157 -20.14 8.52 19.83
N LEU A 158 -21.13 8.72 18.98
CA LEU A 158 -20.93 9.41 17.70
C LEU A 158 -20.79 10.91 17.94
N LEU A 159 -19.59 11.43 17.71
CA LEU A 159 -19.25 12.85 17.98
C LEU A 159 -19.51 13.73 16.78
N SER A 160 -19.33 13.20 15.59
CA SER A 160 -19.66 13.88 14.33
C SER A 160 -20.06 12.85 13.29
N ASN A 161 -21.03 13.23 12.47
CA ASN A 161 -21.51 12.44 11.34
C ASN A 161 -21.67 13.36 10.14
N VAL A 162 -20.70 13.37 9.25
CA VAL A 162 -20.73 14.25 8.07
C VAL A 162 -21.38 13.56 6.86
N ASN A 163 -21.12 12.26 6.70
CA ASN A 163 -21.45 11.53 5.47
C ASN A 163 -22.22 10.22 5.66
N LEU A 164 -22.65 9.87 6.86
CA LEU A 164 -23.33 8.59 7.15
C LEU A 164 -24.82 8.55 6.81
N GLY A 165 -25.42 9.68 6.45
CA GLY A 165 -26.86 9.76 6.17
C GLY A 165 -27.74 9.37 7.37
N THR A 166 -28.83 8.65 7.12
CA THR A 166 -29.81 8.20 8.13
C THR A 166 -29.48 6.83 8.73
N TYR A 167 -28.23 6.39 8.66
CA TYR A 167 -27.83 5.10 9.19
C TYR A 167 -28.05 5.03 10.71
N ASP A 168 -28.72 3.99 11.18
CA ASP A 168 -28.99 3.78 12.61
C ASP A 168 -27.74 3.23 13.32
N PHE A 169 -26.80 4.15 13.56
CA PHE A 169 -25.54 3.89 14.21
C PHE A 169 -25.71 3.19 15.57
N TYR A 170 -26.71 3.59 16.35
CA TYR A 170 -26.93 3.06 17.69
C TYR A 170 -27.43 1.59 17.69
N ARG A 171 -28.24 1.20 16.72
CA ARG A 171 -28.78 -0.16 16.64
C ARG A 171 -27.72 -1.24 16.40
N TYR A 172 -26.64 -0.88 15.74
CA TYR A 172 -25.52 -1.78 15.51
C TYR A 172 -24.69 -1.95 16.80
N TYR A 173 -24.50 -0.88 17.56
CA TYR A 173 -23.62 -0.81 18.73
C TYR A 173 -24.18 -1.47 19.98
N GLU A 174 -25.48 -1.54 20.16
CA GLU A 174 -26.12 -2.26 21.28
C GLU A 174 -25.82 -3.77 21.29
N LYS A 175 -25.33 -4.31 20.18
CA LYS A 175 -25.14 -5.75 19.97
C LYS A 175 -23.69 -6.18 19.76
N HIS A 176 -22.76 -5.25 19.71
CA HIS A 176 -21.37 -5.55 19.33
C HIS A 176 -20.38 -5.14 20.42
N ASN A 177 -19.50 -6.07 20.81
CA ASN A 177 -18.41 -5.76 21.76
C ASN A 177 -17.13 -5.38 21.00
N PHE A 178 -16.92 -4.08 20.78
CA PHE A 178 -15.77 -3.56 20.05
C PHE A 178 -14.43 -3.80 20.74
N LEU A 179 -14.44 -4.02 22.05
CA LEU A 179 -13.22 -4.26 22.81
C LEU A 179 -12.59 -5.63 22.50
N GLU A 180 -13.35 -6.53 21.90
CA GLU A 180 -12.89 -7.86 21.48
C GLU A 180 -12.40 -7.89 20.03
N GLU A 181 -12.54 -6.79 19.29
CA GLU A 181 -12.08 -6.71 17.92
C GLU A 181 -10.55 -6.50 17.83
N ILE A 182 -9.95 -7.00 16.75
CA ILE A 182 -8.50 -6.99 16.52
C ILE A 182 -7.96 -5.57 16.58
N TRP A 183 -8.64 -4.60 15.96
CA TRP A 183 -8.20 -3.21 15.90
C TRP A 183 -8.06 -2.55 17.28
N SER A 184 -8.90 -2.95 18.25
CA SER A 184 -8.83 -2.40 19.62
C SER A 184 -7.53 -2.83 20.32
N GLY A 185 -7.12 -4.09 20.11
CA GLY A 185 -5.86 -4.62 20.61
C GLY A 185 -4.64 -3.93 19.98
N GLU A 186 -4.66 -3.72 18.68
CA GLU A 186 -3.58 -3.03 17.95
C GLU A 186 -3.47 -1.56 18.36
N ALA A 187 -4.58 -0.84 18.46
CA ALA A 187 -4.59 0.53 18.92
C ALA A 187 -4.08 0.67 20.36
N ARG A 188 -4.43 -0.28 21.25
CA ARG A 188 -3.91 -0.32 22.62
C ARG A 188 -2.40 -0.56 22.63
N ALA A 189 -1.90 -1.50 21.84
CA ALA A 189 -0.47 -1.80 21.73
C ALA A 189 0.35 -0.62 21.18
N ALA A 190 -0.27 0.27 20.43
CA ALA A 190 0.36 1.49 19.90
C ALA A 190 0.55 2.60 20.97
N ASP A 191 -0.04 2.45 22.14
CA ASP A 191 0.16 3.32 23.31
C ASP A 191 0.04 4.82 23.01
N GLY A 192 -1.14 5.22 22.55
CA GLY A 192 -1.47 6.62 22.24
C GLY A 192 -0.94 7.16 20.92
N ARG A 193 -0.28 6.34 20.10
CA ARG A 193 0.00 6.68 18.70
C ARG A 193 -1.22 6.44 17.83
N GLU A 194 -1.32 7.17 16.73
CA GLU A 194 -2.36 6.93 15.71
C GLU A 194 -2.06 5.63 14.94
N VAL A 195 -3.07 4.78 14.80
CA VAL A 195 -3.01 3.53 14.01
C VAL A 195 -3.96 3.64 12.84
N PHE A 196 -3.50 3.26 11.66
CA PHE A 196 -4.26 3.33 10.42
C PHE A 196 -4.78 1.95 10.04
N PHE A 197 -6.09 1.87 9.71
CA PHE A 197 -6.75 0.65 9.28
C PHE A 197 -7.31 0.87 7.87
N GLY A 198 -6.99 -0.03 6.94
CA GLY A 198 -7.34 0.09 5.51
C GLY A 198 -8.84 0.04 5.19
N SER A 199 -9.69 -0.15 6.18
CA SER A 199 -11.15 -0.10 6.07
C SER A 199 -11.74 0.56 7.30
N SER A 200 -13.03 0.90 7.25
CA SER A 200 -13.74 1.35 8.45
C SER A 200 -13.70 0.26 9.53
N VAL A 201 -13.17 0.61 10.70
CA VAL A 201 -13.11 -0.32 11.86
C VAL A 201 -14.47 -0.51 12.50
N ILE A 202 -15.40 0.41 12.27
CA ILE A 202 -16.75 0.32 12.74
C ILE A 202 -17.57 -0.43 11.69
N GLY A 203 -17.73 -1.73 11.89
CA GLY A 203 -18.48 -2.59 10.98
C GLY A 203 -19.94 -2.16 10.79
N GLY A 204 -20.51 -2.53 9.64
CA GLY A 204 -21.91 -2.22 9.32
C GLY A 204 -22.17 -0.78 8.86
N ILE A 205 -21.21 0.11 8.91
CA ILE A 205 -21.29 1.43 8.30
C ILE A 205 -20.88 1.32 6.85
N PRO A 206 -21.70 1.73 5.88
CA PRO A 206 -21.29 1.78 4.49
C PRO A 206 -20.31 2.96 4.26
N SER A 207 -19.09 2.80 4.73
CA SER A 207 -18.02 3.78 4.58
C SER A 207 -17.10 3.35 3.43
N GLN A 208 -16.89 4.26 2.48
CA GLN A 208 -15.82 4.16 1.49
C GLN A 208 -14.61 4.90 2.04
N GLY A 209 -13.90 4.28 2.99
CA GLY A 209 -12.82 4.97 3.65
C GLY A 209 -11.90 4.04 4.43
N PHE A 210 -11.02 4.65 5.16
CA PHE A 210 -10.12 4.01 6.11
C PHE A 210 -10.25 4.68 7.48
N SER A 211 -9.89 3.96 8.54
CA SER A 211 -10.00 4.51 9.90
C SER A 211 -8.63 4.86 10.48
N ILE A 212 -8.58 5.97 11.20
CA ILE A 212 -7.49 6.34 12.10
C ILE A 212 -8.00 6.14 13.52
N VAL A 213 -7.34 5.29 14.28
CA VAL A 213 -7.71 5.00 15.66
C VAL A 213 -6.59 5.44 16.59
N LYS A 214 -6.98 6.12 17.67
CA LYS A 214 -6.06 6.53 18.73
C LYS A 214 -6.56 6.04 20.07
N TYR A 215 -5.73 5.27 20.77
CA TYR A 215 -5.97 4.91 22.15
C TYR A 215 -5.68 6.10 23.06
N LEU A 216 -6.61 6.45 23.91
CA LEU A 216 -6.55 7.65 24.74
C LEU A 216 -6.18 7.29 26.16
N ASN A 217 -5.17 7.98 26.67
CA ASN A 217 -4.79 7.97 28.07
C ASN A 217 -5.03 9.36 28.66
N ALA A 218 -5.40 9.42 29.94
CA ALA A 218 -5.55 10.68 30.66
C ALA A 218 -4.17 11.37 30.75
N PRO A 219 -4.06 12.67 30.43
CA PRO A 219 -2.77 13.38 30.40
C PRO A 219 -2.01 13.31 31.71
N ASP A 220 -2.71 13.46 32.83
CA ASP A 220 -2.09 13.56 34.16
C ASP A 220 -1.79 12.21 34.81
N THR A 221 -2.62 11.19 34.53
CA THR A 221 -2.56 9.90 35.23
C THR A 221 -2.11 8.74 34.37
N LEU A 222 -1.99 8.96 33.06
CA LEU A 222 -1.72 7.94 32.04
C LEU A 222 -2.72 6.76 32.08
N LYS A 223 -3.85 6.95 32.74
CA LYS A 223 -4.88 5.93 32.82
C LYS A 223 -5.65 5.85 31.51
N PRO A 224 -6.01 4.63 31.07
CA PRO A 224 -6.77 4.44 29.85
C PRO A 224 -8.17 5.05 29.95
N MET A 225 -8.59 5.72 28.89
CA MET A 225 -9.87 6.41 28.81
C MET A 225 -10.79 5.83 27.74
N GLY A 226 -10.24 5.29 26.67
CA GLY A 226 -11.00 4.75 25.56
C GLY A 226 -10.28 4.90 24.22
N TYR A 227 -11.06 4.94 23.15
CA TYR A 227 -10.58 5.03 21.79
C TYR A 227 -11.25 6.18 21.05
N LEU A 228 -10.48 6.98 20.35
CA LEU A 228 -10.99 7.93 19.36
C LEU A 228 -10.85 7.29 17.98
N VAL A 229 -11.95 7.18 17.27
CA VAL A 229 -12.01 6.64 15.91
C VAL A 229 -12.39 7.75 14.95
N VAL A 230 -11.58 7.97 13.95
CA VAL A 230 -11.84 8.91 12.86
C VAL A 230 -11.88 8.13 11.56
N ASP A 231 -13.02 8.12 10.90
CA ASP A 231 -13.17 7.50 9.59
C ASP A 231 -12.97 8.55 8.49
N VAL A 232 -12.02 8.26 7.61
CA VAL A 232 -11.56 9.17 6.56
C VAL A 232 -12.05 8.66 5.21
N ASN A 233 -12.60 9.55 4.39
CA ASN A 233 -13.12 9.23 3.09
C ASN A 233 -11.97 8.86 2.11
N SER A 234 -12.12 7.76 1.38
CA SER A 234 -11.12 7.29 0.39
C SER A 234 -10.84 8.28 -0.73
N ARG A 235 -11.75 9.27 -0.97
CA ARG A 235 -11.51 10.33 -1.96
C ARG A 235 -10.23 11.15 -1.72
N ILE A 236 -9.71 11.14 -0.49
CA ILE A 236 -8.41 11.76 -0.18
C ILE A 236 -7.28 11.02 -0.93
N LEU A 237 -7.41 9.69 -1.06
CA LEU A 237 -6.46 8.85 -1.80
C LEU A 237 -6.57 9.08 -3.30
N ASP A 238 -7.79 9.17 -3.82
CA ASP A 238 -8.03 9.44 -5.24
C ASP A 238 -7.36 10.75 -5.66
N LYS A 239 -7.53 11.81 -4.90
CA LYS A 239 -6.87 13.10 -5.16
C LYS A 239 -5.35 13.01 -5.13
N THR A 240 -4.79 12.15 -4.28
CA THR A 240 -3.33 11.98 -4.14
C THR A 240 -2.73 11.23 -5.33
N PHE A 241 -3.43 10.22 -5.82
CA PHE A 241 -2.90 9.30 -6.83
C PHE A 241 -3.35 9.62 -8.26
N MET A 242 -4.47 10.34 -8.45
CA MET A 242 -4.93 10.74 -9.79
C MET A 242 -4.14 11.90 -10.41
N THR A 243 -3.49 12.74 -9.61
CA THR A 243 -2.71 13.88 -10.11
C THR A 243 -1.44 13.51 -10.89
N GLY A 244 -1.10 12.22 -10.98
CA GLY A 244 0.10 11.74 -11.69
C GLY A 244 -0.14 10.83 -12.89
N ASN A 245 -1.37 10.37 -13.16
CA ASN A 245 -1.59 9.31 -14.15
C ASN A 245 -2.90 9.50 -14.95
N GLU A 246 -2.92 10.44 -15.86
CA GLU A 246 -4.05 10.61 -16.81
C GLU A 246 -4.22 9.45 -17.82
N GLY A 247 -3.49 8.34 -17.69
CA GLY A 247 -3.46 7.27 -18.69
C GLY A 247 -3.84 5.86 -18.24
N TYR A 248 -4.06 5.60 -16.95
CA TYR A 248 -4.35 4.23 -16.47
C TYR A 248 -5.65 4.17 -15.68
N ALA A 249 -6.67 3.63 -16.30
CA ALA A 249 -8.06 3.57 -15.80
C ALA A 249 -8.30 2.59 -14.63
N THR A 250 -7.28 1.83 -14.19
CA THR A 250 -7.42 0.84 -13.11
C THR A 250 -6.11 0.72 -12.33
N ASN A 251 -5.85 1.68 -11.45
CA ASN A 251 -4.77 1.52 -10.47
C ASN A 251 -5.38 1.06 -9.14
N GLU A 252 -5.10 -0.15 -8.73
CA GLU A 252 -5.33 -0.61 -7.37
C GLU A 252 -4.16 -0.14 -6.50
N TYR A 253 -4.46 0.62 -5.45
CA TYR A 253 -3.46 1.08 -4.48
C TYR A 253 -3.58 0.27 -3.20
N LEU A 254 -2.48 -0.33 -2.78
CA LEU A 254 -2.35 -0.94 -1.48
C LEU A 254 -1.56 -0.02 -0.57
N ILE A 255 -2.17 0.47 0.49
CA ILE A 255 -1.49 1.20 1.56
C ILE A 255 -1.22 0.20 2.67
N ALA A 256 0.06 -0.13 2.88
CA ALA A 256 0.50 -1.00 3.95
C ALA A 256 1.36 -0.21 4.94
N ASP A 257 1.09 -0.37 6.23
CA ASP A 257 2.02 0.06 7.28
C ASP A 257 3.13 -1.00 7.38
N LEU A 258 4.35 -0.62 7.05
CA LEU A 258 5.54 -1.46 7.06
C LEU A 258 6.32 -1.34 8.40
N ARG A 259 5.62 -1.17 9.50
CA ARG A 259 6.27 -1.15 10.82
C ARG A 259 6.66 -2.53 11.30
#